data_18a6c713e5803a32827065c98e144fe1
#
_entry.id   18a6c713e5803a32827065c98e144fe1
#
_cell.length_a   1.000
_cell.length_b   1.000
_cell.length_c   1.000
_cell.angle_alpha   90.00
_cell.angle_beta   90.00
_cell.angle_gamma   90.00
#
_symmetry.space_group_name_H-M   'P 1'
#
loop_
_entity.id
_entity.type
_entity.pdbx_description
1 polymer ?
#
loop_
_entity_poly.entity_id
_entity_poly.type
_entity_poly.pdbx_seq_one_letter_code
_entity_poly.pdbx_strand_id
1 'polypeptide(L)'
;LILDWAGTTVDFGSFAPTQIFVEAFRQAFDIEITLEEARVPMGLGKWQHIEALGKLPAVDSRWQAKFGRAMTAADIDAIYAAFMPLQIAKVVDFSAPIAGVVDTIATLRAKGLKIGSCSGYPRPVMEKLVPAAAAQGYAPDHWVATDDLAAGGRPGPWMALQNVITLGIDDVAHCVKVDDAAPGISEGLHAGMWSVGLAVSGNEFGATWKEYQAMSKAEIATRRERAAGKLYAAGAHYVVD
;
A
#
# COMPACT_ATOMS: atom_id res chain seq x y z
N LEU A 1 2.87 -16.57 -4.73
CA LEU A 1 2.22 -15.48 -4.01
C LEU A 1 2.64 -14.15 -4.60
N ILE A 2 1.72 -13.18 -4.64
CA ILE A 2 1.99 -11.80 -5.02
C ILE A 2 1.65 -10.90 -3.83
N LEU A 3 2.66 -10.32 -3.19
CA LEU A 3 2.52 -9.60 -1.93
C LEU A 3 2.62 -8.10 -2.15
N ASP A 4 1.83 -7.32 -1.42
CA ASP A 4 2.08 -5.90 -1.25
C ASP A 4 3.23 -5.64 -0.27
N TRP A 5 3.59 -4.37 -0.08
CA TRP A 5 4.70 -3.94 0.78
C TRP A 5 4.22 -3.33 2.10
N ALA A 6 3.91 -2.04 2.11
CA ALA A 6 3.58 -1.32 3.34
C ALA A 6 2.26 -1.79 3.94
N GLY A 7 2.26 -2.25 5.18
CA GLY A 7 1.09 -2.84 5.84
C GLY A 7 0.88 -4.33 5.58
N THR A 8 1.60 -4.89 4.59
CA THR A 8 1.54 -6.32 4.23
C THR A 8 2.81 -7.06 4.61
N THR A 9 3.97 -6.60 4.15
CA THR A 9 5.27 -7.26 4.41
C THR A 9 6.21 -6.42 5.25
N VAL A 10 6.12 -5.11 5.16
CA VAL A 10 6.89 -4.12 5.94
C VAL A 10 5.96 -3.04 6.47
N ASP A 11 6.45 -2.15 7.34
CA ASP A 11 5.70 -0.96 7.79
C ASP A 11 4.34 -1.30 8.40
N PHE A 12 4.33 -1.93 9.58
CA PHE A 12 3.09 -2.24 10.30
C PHE A 12 2.20 -1.00 10.46
N GLY A 13 0.97 -1.05 9.94
CA GLY A 13 0.01 0.04 9.93
C GLY A 13 0.11 0.99 8.73
N SER A 14 1.05 0.77 7.80
CA SER A 14 1.22 1.59 6.58
C SER A 14 1.36 3.09 6.88
N PHE A 15 2.34 3.45 7.73
CA PHE A 15 2.54 4.82 8.19
C PHE A 15 3.48 5.65 7.30
N ALA A 16 4.46 5.00 6.64
CA ALA A 16 5.43 5.71 5.81
C ALA A 16 4.77 6.64 4.78
N PRO A 17 3.83 6.20 3.94
CA PRO A 17 3.21 7.09 2.97
C PRO A 17 2.26 8.09 3.61
N THR A 18 1.55 7.72 4.68
CA THR A 18 0.50 8.51 5.30
C THR A 18 1.03 9.86 5.82
N GLN A 19 2.11 9.84 6.61
CA GLN A 19 2.72 11.05 7.15
C GLN A 19 3.32 11.94 6.06
N ILE A 20 3.84 11.34 5.00
CA ILE A 20 4.48 12.07 3.91
C ILE A 20 3.45 12.82 3.06
N PHE A 21 2.23 12.27 2.88
CA PHE A 21 1.16 13.02 2.22
C PHE A 21 0.78 14.27 2.99
N VAL A 22 0.65 14.19 4.32
CA VAL A 22 0.37 15.36 5.17
C VAL A 22 1.44 16.42 4.97
N GLU A 23 2.70 16.04 5.03
CA GLU A 23 3.82 16.96 4.87
C GLU A 23 3.90 17.56 3.46
N ALA A 24 3.66 16.76 2.41
CA ALA A 24 3.70 17.22 1.03
C ALA A 24 2.62 18.26 0.71
N PHE A 25 1.37 18.06 1.18
CA PHE A 25 0.30 19.05 1.05
C PHE A 25 0.65 20.36 1.78
N ARG A 26 1.21 20.25 2.98
CA ARG A 26 1.65 21.40 3.76
C ARG A 26 2.80 22.15 3.07
N GLN A 27 3.83 21.45 2.59
CA GLN A 27 4.98 22.08 1.93
C GLN A 27 4.62 22.72 0.60
N ALA A 28 3.80 22.05 -0.23
CA ALA A 28 3.51 22.57 -1.57
C ALA A 28 2.51 23.73 -1.55
N PHE A 29 1.51 23.67 -0.69
CA PHE A 29 0.38 24.61 -0.74
C PHE A 29 -0.09 25.12 0.62
N ASP A 30 0.58 24.77 1.72
CA ASP A 30 0.15 25.12 3.08
C ASP A 30 -1.33 24.74 3.30
N ILE A 31 -1.67 23.53 2.90
CA ILE A 31 -2.97 22.88 3.12
C ILE A 31 -2.75 21.74 4.11
N GLU A 32 -3.53 21.73 5.16
CA GLU A 32 -3.51 20.64 6.12
C GLU A 32 -4.50 19.54 5.73
N ILE A 33 -4.04 18.31 5.75
CA ILE A 33 -4.86 17.09 5.68
C ILE A 33 -4.60 16.24 6.92
N THR A 34 -5.59 15.48 7.38
CA THR A 34 -5.42 14.60 8.53
C THR A 34 -4.81 13.24 8.12
N LEU A 35 -4.28 12.49 9.10
CA LEU A 35 -3.81 11.13 8.85
C LEU A 35 -4.96 10.21 8.39
N GLU A 36 -6.16 10.41 8.92
CA GLU A 36 -7.35 9.65 8.51
C GLU A 36 -7.71 9.93 7.05
N GLU A 37 -7.69 11.20 6.63
CA GLU A 37 -7.90 11.58 5.23
C GLU A 37 -6.83 10.96 4.33
N ALA A 38 -5.55 11.06 4.72
CA ALA A 38 -4.44 10.49 3.97
C ALA A 38 -4.54 8.97 3.78
N ARG A 39 -5.23 8.26 4.66
CA ARG A 39 -5.45 6.80 4.58
C ARG A 39 -6.53 6.38 3.59
N VAL A 40 -7.50 7.26 3.28
CA VAL A 40 -8.68 6.88 2.48
C VAL A 40 -8.31 6.26 1.12
N PRO A 41 -7.44 6.88 0.29
CA PRO A 41 -7.07 6.32 -1.01
C PRO A 41 -5.83 5.39 -0.96
N MET A 42 -5.47 4.84 0.20
CA MET A 42 -4.27 4.01 0.33
C MET A 42 -4.30 2.82 -0.62
N GLY A 43 -3.11 2.42 -1.11
CA GLY A 43 -2.94 1.34 -2.07
C GLY A 43 -2.89 1.78 -3.53
N LEU A 44 -3.35 2.98 -3.86
CA LEU A 44 -3.22 3.59 -5.20
C LEU A 44 -1.75 4.00 -5.49
N GLY A 45 -1.43 4.20 -6.77
CA GLY A 45 -0.22 4.93 -7.19
C GLY A 45 -0.19 6.34 -6.58
N LYS A 46 0.99 6.87 -6.27
CA LYS A 46 1.09 8.08 -5.43
C LYS A 46 0.49 9.32 -6.08
N TRP A 47 0.58 9.46 -7.39
CA TRP A 47 -0.07 10.55 -8.12
C TRP A 47 -1.60 10.46 -8.03
N GLN A 48 -2.15 9.27 -8.30
CA GLN A 48 -3.59 8.98 -8.21
C GLN A 48 -4.11 9.10 -6.76
N HIS A 49 -3.27 8.77 -5.80
CA HIS A 49 -3.58 8.96 -4.38
C HIS A 49 -3.78 10.46 -4.06
N ILE A 50 -2.86 11.32 -4.51
CA ILE A 50 -2.97 12.80 -4.34
C ILE A 50 -4.23 13.32 -5.04
N GLU A 51 -4.51 12.85 -6.26
CA GLU A 51 -5.73 13.19 -6.98
C GLU A 51 -7.00 12.82 -6.18
N ALA A 52 -7.03 11.61 -5.66
CA ALA A 52 -8.16 11.12 -4.85
C ALA A 52 -8.31 11.90 -3.53
N LEU A 53 -7.20 12.27 -2.88
CA LEU A 53 -7.22 13.15 -1.70
C LEU A 53 -7.88 14.50 -2.03
N GLY A 54 -7.52 15.12 -3.13
CA GLY A 54 -8.12 16.39 -3.58
C GLY A 54 -9.63 16.32 -3.84
N LYS A 55 -10.16 15.13 -4.08
CA LYS A 55 -11.59 14.88 -4.30
C LYS A 55 -12.35 14.56 -3.02
N LEU A 56 -11.68 14.38 -1.87
CA LEU A 56 -12.37 14.18 -0.59
C LEU A 56 -13.11 15.46 -0.20
N PRO A 57 -14.38 15.41 0.20
CA PRO A 57 -15.20 16.62 0.46
C PRO A 57 -14.55 17.61 1.42
N ALA A 58 -13.90 17.13 2.48
CA ALA A 58 -13.26 17.99 3.47
C ALA A 58 -11.96 18.63 2.93
N VAL A 59 -11.19 17.90 2.12
CA VAL A 59 -9.96 18.40 1.48
C VAL A 59 -10.32 19.41 0.38
N ASP A 60 -11.27 19.07 -0.49
CA ASP A 60 -11.75 19.95 -1.56
C ASP A 60 -12.33 21.25 -0.98
N SER A 61 -13.09 21.18 0.10
CA SER A 61 -13.62 22.37 0.78
C SER A 61 -12.51 23.31 1.28
N ARG A 62 -11.46 22.75 1.92
CA ARG A 62 -10.29 23.56 2.35
C ARG A 62 -9.53 24.13 1.17
N TRP A 63 -9.41 23.35 0.09
CA TRP A 63 -8.74 23.79 -1.15
C TRP A 63 -9.51 24.95 -1.82
N GLN A 64 -10.81 24.79 -2.01
CA GLN A 64 -11.66 25.84 -2.59
C GLN A 64 -11.70 27.11 -1.73
N ALA A 65 -11.75 26.99 -0.41
CA ALA A 65 -11.70 28.13 0.51
C ALA A 65 -10.39 28.94 0.35
N LYS A 66 -9.27 28.27 0.06
CA LYS A 66 -7.96 28.93 -0.11
C LYS A 66 -7.73 29.47 -1.53
N PHE A 67 -8.14 28.74 -2.56
CA PHE A 67 -7.77 29.02 -3.96
C PHE A 67 -8.96 29.41 -4.84
N GLY A 68 -10.20 29.33 -4.35
CA GLY A 68 -11.42 29.68 -5.09
C GLY A 68 -11.75 28.72 -6.25
N ARG A 69 -11.11 27.55 -6.32
CA ARG A 69 -11.25 26.55 -7.37
C ARG A 69 -10.92 25.15 -6.89
N ALA A 70 -11.33 24.13 -7.62
CA ALA A 70 -10.90 22.74 -7.37
C ALA A 70 -9.41 22.54 -7.69
N MET A 71 -8.83 21.48 -7.17
CA MET A 71 -7.44 21.05 -7.46
C MET A 71 -7.32 20.65 -8.92
N THR A 72 -6.25 21.07 -9.58
CA THR A 72 -5.93 20.75 -10.97
C THR A 72 -4.79 19.72 -11.05
N ALA A 73 -4.55 19.16 -12.25
CA ALA A 73 -3.41 18.28 -12.50
C ALA A 73 -2.07 18.94 -12.15
N ALA A 74 -1.89 20.23 -12.45
CA ALA A 74 -0.67 20.96 -12.10
C ALA A 74 -0.45 21.08 -10.58
N ASP A 75 -1.53 21.20 -9.81
CA ASP A 75 -1.43 21.21 -8.35
C ASP A 75 -1.05 19.82 -7.81
N ILE A 76 -1.60 18.75 -8.41
CA ILE A 76 -1.25 17.37 -8.09
C ILE A 76 0.23 17.12 -8.40
N ASP A 77 0.72 17.57 -9.56
CA ASP A 77 2.12 17.47 -9.96
C ASP A 77 3.04 18.19 -8.95
N ALA A 78 2.66 19.37 -8.48
CA ALA A 78 3.42 20.11 -7.48
C ALA A 78 3.48 19.39 -6.12
N ILE A 79 2.35 18.83 -5.66
CA ILE A 79 2.32 18.03 -4.43
C ILE A 79 3.16 16.75 -4.60
N TYR A 80 3.05 16.08 -5.75
CA TYR A 80 3.84 14.89 -6.07
C TYR A 80 5.34 15.19 -6.09
N ALA A 81 5.74 16.34 -6.65
CA ALA A 81 7.13 16.79 -6.65
C ALA A 81 7.67 17.05 -5.23
N ALA A 82 6.83 17.54 -4.31
CA ALA A 82 7.18 17.69 -2.90
C ALA A 82 7.20 16.32 -2.16
N PHE A 83 6.28 15.42 -2.50
CA PHE A 83 6.15 14.09 -1.90
C PHE A 83 7.36 13.19 -2.18
N MET A 84 7.85 13.16 -3.41
CA MET A 84 8.86 12.20 -3.85
C MET A 84 10.18 12.26 -3.06
N PRO A 85 10.81 13.44 -2.86
CA PRO A 85 12.04 13.54 -2.07
C PRO A 85 11.83 13.08 -0.61
N LEU A 86 10.70 13.43 -0.01
CA LEU A 86 10.35 13.03 1.35
C LEU A 86 10.21 11.51 1.46
N GLN A 87 9.49 10.90 0.51
CA GLN A 87 9.28 9.45 0.48
C GLN A 87 10.59 8.69 0.32
N ILE A 88 11.45 9.11 -0.64
CA ILE A 88 12.75 8.49 -0.88
C ILE A 88 13.66 8.59 0.37
N ALA A 89 13.64 9.74 1.05
CA ALA A 89 14.44 9.95 2.25
C ALA A 89 13.98 9.11 3.46
N LYS A 90 12.67 8.85 3.56
CA LYS A 90 12.05 8.25 4.74
C LYS A 90 11.74 6.76 4.61
N VAL A 91 11.59 6.22 3.40
CA VAL A 91 11.07 4.86 3.20
C VAL A 91 11.92 3.78 3.88
N VAL A 92 13.23 4.00 3.99
CA VAL A 92 14.15 3.06 4.63
C VAL A 92 13.88 2.91 6.13
N ASP A 93 13.41 3.95 6.81
CA ASP A 93 13.04 3.89 8.23
C ASP A 93 11.86 2.92 8.48
N PHE A 94 11.11 2.57 7.43
CA PHE A 94 9.94 1.69 7.44
C PHE A 94 10.18 0.36 6.70
N SER A 95 11.43 -0.02 6.49
CA SER A 95 11.80 -1.23 5.74
C SER A 95 11.79 -2.51 6.58
N ALA A 96 11.60 -2.40 7.89
CA ALA A 96 11.60 -3.57 8.76
C ALA A 96 10.42 -4.50 8.42
N PRO A 97 10.69 -5.80 8.18
CA PRO A 97 9.63 -6.78 7.97
C PRO A 97 8.69 -6.86 9.17
N ILE A 98 7.40 -6.96 8.90
CA ILE A 98 6.38 -7.21 9.92
C ILE A 98 6.66 -8.57 10.58
N ALA A 99 6.43 -8.65 11.89
CA ALA A 99 6.68 -9.88 12.66
C ALA A 99 6.01 -11.10 12.03
N GLY A 100 6.79 -12.17 11.82
CA GLY A 100 6.34 -13.41 11.20
C GLY A 100 6.49 -13.47 9.67
N VAL A 101 6.68 -12.35 8.97
CA VAL A 101 6.81 -12.32 7.50
C VAL A 101 7.99 -13.17 7.02
N VAL A 102 9.17 -13.00 7.59
CA VAL A 102 10.39 -13.71 7.16
C VAL A 102 10.22 -15.22 7.29
N ASP A 103 9.73 -15.69 8.45
CA ASP A 103 9.50 -17.11 8.72
C ASP A 103 8.41 -17.72 7.83
N THR A 104 7.33 -16.94 7.61
CA THR A 104 6.24 -17.35 6.72
C THR A 104 6.74 -17.50 5.29
N ILE A 105 7.48 -16.53 4.77
CA ILE A 105 8.05 -16.59 3.41
C ILE A 105 9.04 -17.77 3.27
N ALA A 106 9.90 -17.99 4.27
CA ALA A 106 10.79 -19.14 4.27
C ALA A 106 10.02 -20.47 4.22
N THR A 107 8.96 -20.58 5.03
CA THR A 107 8.09 -21.77 5.05
C THR A 107 7.40 -22.00 3.70
N LEU A 108 6.91 -20.95 3.06
CA LEU A 108 6.22 -21.03 1.77
C LEU A 108 7.20 -21.39 0.64
N ARG A 109 8.41 -20.82 0.66
CA ARG A 109 9.48 -21.20 -0.29
C ARG A 109 9.91 -22.66 -0.14
N ALA A 110 9.99 -23.16 1.09
CA ALA A 110 10.29 -24.58 1.33
C ALA A 110 9.22 -25.53 0.74
N LYS A 111 8.00 -25.02 0.52
CA LYS A 111 6.92 -25.73 -0.20
C LYS A 111 6.93 -25.50 -1.71
N GLY A 112 7.93 -24.82 -2.26
CA GLY A 112 8.08 -24.57 -3.69
C GLY A 112 7.32 -23.35 -4.22
N LEU A 113 6.76 -22.50 -3.35
CA LEU A 113 6.07 -21.30 -3.79
C LEU A 113 7.07 -20.21 -4.22
N LYS A 114 6.78 -19.55 -5.34
CA LYS A 114 7.46 -18.34 -5.79
C LYS A 114 6.81 -17.10 -5.16
N ILE A 115 7.62 -16.08 -4.87
CA ILE A 115 7.21 -14.87 -4.18
C ILE A 115 7.41 -13.68 -5.11
N GLY A 116 6.33 -13.18 -5.68
CA GLY A 116 6.29 -11.90 -6.39
C GLY A 116 5.82 -10.78 -5.48
N SER A 117 6.01 -9.55 -5.92
CA SER A 117 5.55 -8.39 -5.16
C SER A 117 5.12 -7.24 -6.08
N CYS A 118 4.12 -6.47 -5.63
CA CYS A 118 3.64 -5.24 -6.27
C CYS A 118 3.58 -4.12 -5.25
N SER A 119 3.82 -2.90 -5.68
CA SER A 119 3.70 -1.75 -4.78
C SER A 119 3.04 -0.54 -5.46
N GLY A 120 2.26 0.21 -4.69
CA GLY A 120 1.84 1.56 -5.05
C GLY A 120 2.97 2.60 -4.93
N TYR A 121 4.17 2.20 -4.51
CA TYR A 121 5.36 3.04 -4.56
C TYR A 121 5.94 3.08 -5.98
N PRO A 122 6.43 4.26 -6.43
CA PRO A 122 7.17 4.37 -7.69
C PRO A 122 8.58 3.77 -7.56
N ARG A 123 9.17 3.45 -8.70
CA ARG A 123 10.48 2.78 -8.80
C ARG A 123 11.59 3.42 -7.96
N PRO A 124 11.80 4.75 -7.96
CA PRO A 124 12.86 5.35 -7.15
C PRO A 124 12.74 5.10 -5.64
N VAL A 125 11.50 4.93 -5.13
CA VAL A 125 11.23 4.56 -3.74
C VAL A 125 11.54 3.09 -3.51
N MET A 126 11.09 2.21 -4.42
CA MET A 126 11.31 0.77 -4.33
C MET A 126 12.80 0.41 -4.40
N GLU A 127 13.60 1.13 -5.20
CA GLU A 127 15.05 0.96 -5.28
C GLU A 127 15.78 1.24 -3.95
N LYS A 128 15.15 1.96 -3.02
CA LYS A 128 15.65 2.14 -1.64
C LYS A 128 15.07 1.12 -0.68
N LEU A 129 13.77 0.85 -0.80
CA LEU A 129 13.04 -0.03 0.13
C LEU A 129 13.47 -1.50 -0.02
N VAL A 130 13.55 -2.01 -1.25
CA VAL A 130 13.83 -3.43 -1.53
C VAL A 130 15.16 -3.88 -0.93
N PRO A 131 16.31 -3.22 -1.17
CA PRO A 131 17.58 -3.64 -0.57
C PRO A 131 17.60 -3.48 0.94
N ALA A 132 16.90 -2.48 1.49
CA ALA A 132 16.81 -2.27 2.93
C ALA A 132 16.00 -3.38 3.63
N ALA A 133 14.91 -3.84 3.03
CA ALA A 133 14.14 -4.97 3.53
C ALA A 133 14.90 -6.30 3.34
N ALA A 134 15.60 -6.47 2.22
CA ALA A 134 16.41 -7.65 1.94
C ALA A 134 17.52 -7.84 2.98
N ALA A 135 18.18 -6.75 3.40
CA ALA A 135 19.16 -6.76 4.47
C ALA A 135 18.59 -7.24 5.82
N GLN A 136 17.27 -7.22 5.98
CA GLN A 136 16.53 -7.66 7.16
C GLN A 136 15.77 -8.99 6.94
N GLY A 137 16.04 -9.68 5.83
CA GLY A 137 15.55 -11.03 5.55
C GLY A 137 14.33 -11.12 4.63
N TYR A 138 13.75 -10.01 4.16
CA TYR A 138 12.64 -10.04 3.21
C TYR A 138 13.10 -9.62 1.81
N ALA A 139 13.15 -10.57 0.89
CA ALA A 139 13.45 -10.35 -0.52
C ALA A 139 12.49 -11.17 -1.40
N PRO A 140 11.58 -10.58 -2.16
CA PRO A 140 10.77 -11.29 -3.15
C PRO A 140 11.64 -11.76 -4.34
N ASP A 141 11.18 -12.79 -5.08
CA ASP A 141 11.87 -13.29 -6.26
C ASP A 141 11.75 -12.32 -7.45
N HIS A 142 10.68 -11.53 -7.47
CA HIS A 142 10.47 -10.43 -8.41
C HIS A 142 9.56 -9.36 -7.79
N TRP A 143 9.72 -8.10 -8.20
CA TRP A 143 8.88 -7.01 -7.75
C TRP A 143 8.60 -6.01 -8.88
N VAL A 144 7.44 -5.36 -8.81
CA VAL A 144 6.96 -4.37 -9.79
C VAL A 144 6.49 -3.12 -9.06
N ALA A 145 7.00 -1.97 -9.47
CA ALA A 145 6.59 -0.66 -8.99
C ALA A 145 5.39 -0.12 -9.79
N THR A 146 4.67 0.84 -9.23
CA THR A 146 3.44 1.38 -9.83
C THR A 146 3.65 2.06 -11.18
N ASP A 147 4.86 2.53 -11.47
CA ASP A 147 5.27 3.27 -12.67
C ASP A 147 6.12 2.45 -13.66
N ASP A 148 6.30 1.15 -13.41
CA ASP A 148 7.09 0.29 -14.29
C ASP A 148 6.41 -0.04 -15.62
N LEU A 149 5.09 0.01 -15.65
CA LEU A 149 4.29 -0.45 -16.78
C LEU A 149 3.46 0.70 -17.38
N ALA A 150 3.51 0.85 -18.68
CA ALA A 150 2.71 1.86 -19.40
C ALA A 150 1.19 1.69 -19.22
N ALA A 151 0.75 0.46 -18.89
CA ALA A 151 -0.65 0.17 -18.59
C ALA A 151 -1.12 0.73 -17.23
N GLY A 152 -0.19 1.22 -16.41
CA GLY A 152 -0.47 1.84 -15.11
C GLY A 152 -0.50 0.85 -13.94
N GLY A 153 -0.83 1.38 -12.77
CA GLY A 153 -0.90 0.66 -11.51
C GLY A 153 -2.31 0.19 -11.13
N ARG A 154 -2.54 0.08 -9.84
CA ARG A 154 -3.82 -0.34 -9.23
C ARG A 154 -4.97 0.63 -9.53
N PRO A 155 -6.19 0.12 -9.66
CA PRO A 155 -6.64 -1.26 -9.45
C PRO A 155 -6.46 -2.17 -10.68
N GLY A 156 -5.70 -1.74 -11.70
CA GLY A 156 -5.38 -2.57 -12.87
C GLY A 156 -4.55 -3.80 -12.48
N PRO A 157 -4.69 -4.92 -13.22
CA PRO A 157 -4.07 -6.20 -12.88
C PRO A 157 -2.59 -6.29 -13.27
N TRP A 158 -2.04 -5.27 -13.90
CA TRP A 158 -0.86 -5.35 -14.73
C TRP A 158 0.41 -5.71 -13.94
N MET A 159 0.61 -5.14 -12.75
CA MET A 159 1.76 -5.46 -11.92
C MET A 159 1.71 -6.90 -11.41
N ALA A 160 0.52 -7.38 -11.03
CA ALA A 160 0.32 -8.77 -10.62
C ALA A 160 0.59 -9.74 -11.77
N LEU A 161 0.05 -9.46 -12.97
CA LEU A 161 0.27 -10.27 -14.18
C LEU A 161 1.73 -10.21 -14.64
N GLN A 162 2.42 -9.09 -14.51
CA GLN A 162 3.87 -9.00 -14.81
C GLN A 162 4.69 -9.94 -13.92
N ASN A 163 4.33 -10.06 -12.64
CA ASN A 163 4.94 -11.06 -11.75
C ASN A 163 4.69 -12.50 -12.23
N VAL A 164 3.44 -12.81 -12.66
CA VAL A 164 3.10 -14.13 -13.22
C VAL A 164 3.99 -14.47 -14.40
N ILE A 165 4.12 -13.54 -15.36
CA ILE A 165 4.93 -13.71 -16.56
C ILE A 165 6.41 -13.91 -16.19
N THR A 166 6.98 -13.02 -15.37
CA THR A 166 8.40 -13.04 -15.02
C THR A 166 8.76 -14.27 -14.19
N LEU A 167 7.88 -14.70 -13.30
CA LEU A 167 8.10 -15.90 -12.48
C LEU A 167 7.76 -17.20 -13.20
N GLY A 168 7.26 -17.15 -14.44
CA GLY A 168 6.92 -18.32 -15.24
C GLY A 168 5.83 -19.17 -14.57
N ILE A 169 4.70 -18.55 -14.26
CA ILE A 169 3.52 -19.22 -13.70
C ILE A 169 2.53 -19.45 -14.84
N ASP A 170 2.13 -20.69 -15.05
CA ASP A 170 1.31 -21.10 -16.19
C ASP A 170 -0.19 -20.80 -15.99
N ASP A 171 -0.66 -20.69 -14.73
CA ASP A 171 -2.07 -20.49 -14.41
C ASP A 171 -2.25 -19.49 -13.27
N VAL A 172 -2.95 -18.39 -13.55
CA VAL A 172 -3.28 -17.36 -12.55
C VAL A 172 -4.20 -17.86 -11.44
N ALA A 173 -4.97 -18.93 -11.66
CA ALA A 173 -5.81 -19.56 -10.64
C ALA A 173 -4.97 -20.21 -9.51
N HIS A 174 -3.69 -20.47 -9.76
CA HIS A 174 -2.73 -20.92 -8.75
C HIS A 174 -2.04 -19.75 -8.01
N CYS A 175 -2.42 -18.51 -8.34
CA CYS A 175 -1.85 -17.33 -7.71
C CYS A 175 -2.73 -16.78 -6.59
N VAL A 176 -2.08 -16.26 -5.56
CA VAL A 176 -2.73 -15.55 -4.46
C VAL A 176 -2.14 -14.16 -4.34
N LYS A 177 -2.96 -13.13 -4.46
CA LYS A 177 -2.61 -11.75 -4.14
C LYS A 177 -2.92 -11.50 -2.67
N VAL A 178 -1.96 -10.94 -1.94
CA VAL A 178 -2.12 -10.55 -0.52
C VAL A 178 -1.91 -9.05 -0.40
N ASP A 179 -2.84 -8.37 0.25
CA ASP A 179 -2.82 -6.91 0.39
C ASP A 179 -3.61 -6.46 1.62
N ASP A 180 -3.32 -5.28 2.13
CA ASP A 180 -3.99 -4.66 3.28
C ASP A 180 -4.98 -3.55 2.90
N ALA A 181 -5.13 -3.28 1.59
CA ALA A 181 -5.93 -2.18 1.08
C ALA A 181 -6.81 -2.57 -0.13
N ALA A 182 -7.97 -1.94 -0.27
CA ALA A 182 -8.94 -2.23 -1.32
C ALA A 182 -8.38 -2.19 -2.76
N PRO A 183 -7.53 -1.22 -3.16
CA PRO A 183 -6.95 -1.21 -4.51
C PRO A 183 -6.09 -2.43 -4.83
N GLY A 184 -5.38 -2.99 -3.85
CA GLY A 184 -4.59 -4.20 -4.06
C GLY A 184 -5.43 -5.49 -4.06
N ILE A 185 -6.52 -5.54 -3.29
CA ILE A 185 -7.53 -6.61 -3.41
C ILE A 185 -8.12 -6.61 -4.82
N SER A 186 -8.52 -5.43 -5.32
CA SER A 186 -9.06 -5.28 -6.67
C SER A 186 -8.05 -5.66 -7.76
N GLU A 187 -6.75 -5.33 -7.59
CA GLU A 187 -5.67 -5.76 -8.48
C GLU A 187 -5.65 -7.29 -8.64
N GLY A 188 -5.71 -8.02 -7.52
CA GLY A 188 -5.75 -9.49 -7.53
C GLY A 188 -6.99 -10.05 -8.22
N LEU A 189 -8.17 -9.49 -7.93
CA LEU A 189 -9.44 -9.89 -8.55
C LEU A 189 -9.43 -9.67 -10.06
N HIS A 190 -8.98 -8.49 -10.51
CA HIS A 190 -8.87 -8.17 -11.93
C HIS A 190 -7.85 -9.04 -12.66
N ALA A 191 -6.83 -9.53 -11.95
CA ALA A 191 -5.86 -10.49 -12.48
C ALA A 191 -6.39 -11.94 -12.52
N GLY A 192 -7.58 -12.22 -11.94
CA GLY A 192 -8.13 -13.57 -11.84
C GLY A 192 -7.50 -14.42 -10.75
N MET A 193 -6.88 -13.80 -9.75
CA MET A 193 -6.19 -14.46 -8.64
C MET A 193 -7.11 -14.59 -7.41
N TRP A 194 -6.77 -15.50 -6.52
CA TRP A 194 -7.27 -15.44 -5.16
C TRP A 194 -6.75 -14.18 -4.48
N SER A 195 -7.64 -13.43 -3.81
CA SER A 195 -7.28 -12.21 -3.09
C SER A 195 -7.50 -12.40 -1.60
N VAL A 196 -6.45 -12.14 -0.83
CA VAL A 196 -6.42 -12.28 0.64
C VAL A 196 -6.12 -10.92 1.25
N GLY A 197 -6.98 -10.48 2.16
CA GLY A 197 -6.81 -9.25 2.92
C GLY A 197 -6.09 -9.47 4.24
N LEU A 198 -5.22 -8.53 4.66
CA LEU A 198 -4.60 -8.49 5.99
C LEU A 198 -5.31 -7.46 6.86
N ALA A 199 -5.99 -7.95 7.93
CA ALA A 199 -6.85 -7.09 8.74
C ALA A 199 -6.10 -6.31 9.82
N VAL A 200 -4.99 -6.82 10.34
CA VAL A 200 -4.36 -6.28 11.56
C VAL A 200 -3.12 -5.44 11.25
N SER A 201 -2.26 -5.90 10.36
CA SER A 201 -1.00 -5.22 10.07
C SER A 201 -1.12 -4.01 9.16
N GLY A 202 -2.30 -3.78 8.57
CA GLY A 202 -2.47 -2.89 7.44
C GLY A 202 -3.09 -1.53 7.72
N ASN A 203 -3.30 -0.82 6.62
CA ASN A 203 -3.87 0.52 6.58
C ASN A 203 -5.25 0.60 7.23
N GLU A 204 -6.10 -0.42 7.03
CA GLU A 204 -7.49 -0.38 7.51
C GLU A 204 -7.59 -0.52 9.03
N PHE A 205 -6.64 -1.19 9.67
CA PHE A 205 -6.52 -1.23 11.13
C PHE A 205 -5.98 0.10 11.68
N GLY A 206 -4.96 0.64 11.02
CA GLY A 206 -4.45 1.99 11.22
C GLY A 206 -3.80 2.24 12.57
N ALA A 207 -3.03 1.29 13.09
CA ALA A 207 -2.27 1.44 14.34
C ALA A 207 -0.79 1.13 14.12
N THR A 208 0.07 1.81 14.85
CA THR A 208 1.48 1.43 14.97
C THR A 208 1.63 0.13 15.76
N TRP A 209 2.74 -0.57 15.59
CA TRP A 209 3.04 -1.76 16.38
C TRP A 209 2.99 -1.51 17.89
N LYS A 210 3.49 -0.36 18.33
CA LYS A 210 3.46 0.05 19.74
C LYS A 210 2.03 0.25 20.27
N GLU A 211 1.19 0.90 19.48
CA GLU A 211 -0.23 1.08 19.83
C GLU A 211 -0.96 -0.26 19.87
N TYR A 212 -0.75 -1.12 18.87
CA TYR A 212 -1.33 -2.46 18.83
C TYR A 212 -0.98 -3.28 20.08
N GLN A 213 0.29 -3.26 20.51
CA GLN A 213 0.72 -3.97 21.72
C GLN A 213 0.09 -3.41 22.99
N ALA A 214 -0.28 -2.13 23.02
CA ALA A 214 -0.90 -1.49 24.18
C ALA A 214 -2.45 -1.60 24.18
N MET A 215 -3.07 -2.01 23.07
CA MET A 215 -4.52 -2.12 22.96
C MET A 215 -5.09 -3.27 23.78
N SER A 216 -6.31 -3.07 24.27
CA SER A 216 -7.10 -4.15 24.83
C SER A 216 -7.55 -5.15 23.74
N LYS A 217 -7.81 -6.39 24.13
CA LYS A 217 -8.35 -7.42 23.23
C LYS A 217 -9.67 -6.98 22.57
N ALA A 218 -10.52 -6.28 23.29
CA ALA A 218 -11.80 -5.77 22.77
C ALA A 218 -11.58 -4.70 21.70
N GLU A 219 -10.63 -3.79 21.90
CA GLU A 219 -10.29 -2.75 20.91
C GLU A 219 -9.66 -3.35 19.65
N ILE A 220 -8.75 -4.32 19.81
CA ILE A 220 -8.18 -5.08 18.67
C ILE A 220 -9.31 -5.77 17.89
N ALA A 221 -10.23 -6.46 18.56
CA ALA A 221 -11.34 -7.14 17.90
C ALA A 221 -12.23 -6.17 17.11
N THR A 222 -12.59 -5.03 17.68
CA THR A 222 -13.40 -4.01 17.01
C THR A 222 -12.71 -3.44 15.77
N ARG A 223 -11.42 -3.08 15.87
CA ARG A 223 -10.66 -2.54 14.73
C ARG A 223 -10.47 -3.59 13.65
N ARG A 224 -10.17 -4.84 14.04
CA ARG A 224 -10.02 -5.99 13.14
C ARG A 224 -11.32 -6.25 12.36
N GLU A 225 -12.46 -6.27 13.03
CA GLU A 225 -13.78 -6.47 12.40
C GLU A 225 -14.07 -5.38 11.36
N ARG A 226 -13.82 -4.11 11.71
CA ARG A 226 -13.95 -2.98 10.78
C ARG A 226 -13.03 -3.12 9.57
N ALA A 227 -11.77 -3.44 9.77
CA ALA A 227 -10.79 -3.64 8.71
C ALA A 227 -11.19 -4.82 7.80
N ALA A 228 -11.55 -5.96 8.40
CA ALA A 228 -12.00 -7.13 7.67
C ALA A 228 -13.26 -6.84 6.85
N GLY A 229 -14.23 -6.10 7.41
CA GLY A 229 -15.44 -5.70 6.69
C GLY A 229 -15.14 -4.89 5.43
N LYS A 230 -14.18 -3.96 5.48
CA LYS A 230 -13.75 -3.18 4.31
C LYS A 230 -13.05 -4.04 3.26
N LEU A 231 -12.18 -4.96 3.67
CA LEU A 231 -11.46 -5.86 2.77
C LEU A 231 -12.42 -6.85 2.09
N TYR A 232 -13.39 -7.40 2.82
CA TYR A 232 -14.46 -8.21 2.23
C TYR A 232 -15.35 -7.40 1.28
N ALA A 233 -15.69 -6.16 1.64
CA ALA A 233 -16.44 -5.26 0.75
C ALA A 233 -15.69 -4.92 -0.55
N ALA A 234 -14.35 -4.93 -0.51
CA ALA A 234 -13.49 -4.81 -1.70
C ALA A 234 -13.43 -6.10 -2.54
N GLY A 235 -13.98 -7.21 -2.05
CA GLY A 235 -14.06 -8.50 -2.75
C GLY A 235 -12.98 -9.52 -2.32
N ALA A 236 -12.28 -9.32 -1.21
CA ALA A 236 -11.34 -10.32 -0.71
C ALA A 236 -12.03 -11.68 -0.50
N HIS A 237 -11.42 -12.74 -1.01
CA HIS A 237 -11.91 -14.10 -0.80
C HIS A 237 -11.69 -14.57 0.64
N TYR A 238 -10.60 -14.15 1.24
CA TYR A 238 -10.24 -14.42 2.63
C TYR A 238 -9.68 -13.16 3.27
N VAL A 239 -9.86 -13.04 4.58
CA VAL A 239 -9.23 -12.01 5.41
C VAL A 239 -8.60 -12.69 6.61
N VAL A 240 -7.31 -12.42 6.81
CA VAL A 240 -6.50 -12.99 7.90
C VAL A 240 -5.78 -11.86 8.66
N ASP A 241 -5.05 -12.20 9.71
CA ASP A 241 -4.29 -11.28 10.55
C ASP A 241 -2.83 -11.20 10.13
#